data_3ff61cb2ee0b365a05855d34d8a67061
#
_entry.id   3ff61cb2ee0b365a05855d34d8a67061
#
_cell.length_a   1.000
_cell.length_b   1.000
_cell.length_c   1.000
_cell.angle_alpha   90.00
_cell.angle_beta   90.00
_cell.angle_gamma   90.00
#
_symmetry.space_group_name_H-M   'P 1'
#
loop_
_entity.id
_entity.type
_entity.pdbx_description
1 polymer ?
#
loop_
_entity_poly.entity_id
_entity_poly.type
_entity_poly.pdbx_seq_one_letter_code
_entity_poly.pdbx_strand_id
1 'polypeptide(L)'
;MTQSRRMLVLRAVVEDYIRSQEPVGSTTLTKDHDLGVSSATVRNDMAALEDEGYLIQPHTSAGRIPTEKGYRYFVDRLATVVPMSEAQRRGINSFLSGSVNLQDTLQRAARLLAQITGQVAVVAAPSLAKSTL
;
A
#
# COMPACT_ATOMS: atom_id res chain seq x y z
N MET A 1 1.34 -8.69 21.00
CA MET A 1 0.44 -7.58 21.33
C MET A 1 0.99 -6.27 20.80
N THR A 2 2.10 -5.80 21.37
CA THR A 2 2.74 -4.55 20.96
C THR A 2 3.10 -4.57 19.47
N GLN A 3 3.56 -5.71 18.97
CA GLN A 3 3.94 -5.86 17.57
C GLN A 3 2.74 -5.75 16.63
N SER A 4 1.60 -6.33 17.02
CA SER A 4 0.38 -6.21 16.21
C SER A 4 -0.09 -4.76 16.11
N ARG A 5 -0.02 -4.01 17.22
CA ARG A 5 -0.40 -2.61 17.20
C ARG A 5 0.54 -1.79 16.32
N ARG A 6 1.84 -2.07 16.39
CA ARG A 6 2.82 -1.38 15.54
C ARG A 6 2.55 -1.62 14.07
N MET A 7 2.15 -2.84 13.72
CA MET A 7 1.81 -3.15 12.33
C MET A 7 0.54 -2.42 11.88
N LEU A 8 -0.44 -2.24 12.76
CA LEU A 8 -1.60 -1.43 12.47
C LEU A 8 -1.23 0.04 12.27
N VAL A 9 -0.30 0.55 13.09
CA VAL A 9 0.21 1.91 12.91
C VAL A 9 0.93 2.05 11.59
N LEU A 10 1.78 1.11 11.23
CA LEU A 10 2.47 1.13 9.94
C LEU A 10 1.49 1.14 8.77
N ARG A 11 0.48 0.27 8.84
CA ARG A 11 -0.55 0.22 7.81
C ARG A 11 -1.26 1.57 7.67
N ALA A 12 -1.61 2.18 8.79
CA ALA A 12 -2.31 3.47 8.78
C ALA A 12 -1.43 4.57 8.18
N VAL A 13 -0.13 4.57 8.49
CA VAL A 13 0.80 5.54 7.92
C VAL A 13 0.91 5.36 6.41
N VAL A 14 1.05 4.12 5.94
CA VAL A 14 1.14 3.84 4.51
C VAL A 14 -0.13 4.28 3.80
N GLU A 15 -1.30 3.94 4.33
CA GLU A 15 -2.58 4.31 3.73
C GLU A 15 -2.74 5.82 3.63
N ASP A 16 -2.42 6.53 4.71
CA ASP A 16 -2.54 7.99 4.74
C ASP A 16 -1.55 8.65 3.78
N TYR A 17 -0.33 8.14 3.73
CA TYR A 17 0.69 8.69 2.84
C TYR A 17 0.33 8.46 1.37
N ILE A 18 -0.19 7.29 1.03
CA ILE A 18 -0.63 7.01 -0.34
C ILE A 18 -1.70 8.02 -0.76
N ARG A 19 -2.61 8.36 0.15
CA ARG A 19 -3.71 9.27 -0.13
C ARG A 19 -3.27 10.73 -0.21
N SER A 20 -2.47 11.17 0.75
CA SER A 20 -2.14 12.60 0.90
C SER A 20 -0.81 12.98 0.26
N GLN A 21 0.13 12.04 0.15
CA GLN A 21 1.51 12.29 -0.30
C GLN A 21 2.24 13.28 0.60
N GLU A 22 1.81 13.38 1.86
CA GLU A 22 2.43 14.24 2.86
C GLU A 22 2.84 13.41 4.06
N PRO A 23 3.91 13.83 4.78
CA PRO A 23 4.31 13.10 5.99
C PRO A 23 3.16 13.02 7.00
N VAL A 24 3.07 11.87 7.66
CA VAL A 24 1.94 11.53 8.53
C VAL A 24 2.37 11.74 9.98
N GLY A 25 1.61 12.55 10.72
CA GLY A 25 1.85 12.80 12.14
C GLY A 25 0.99 11.91 13.03
N SER A 26 1.44 11.70 14.26
CA SER A 26 0.74 10.83 15.21
C SER A 26 -0.64 11.36 15.58
N THR A 27 -0.79 12.68 15.68
CA THR A 27 -2.07 13.28 16.04
C THR A 27 -3.11 13.06 14.93
N THR A 28 -2.72 13.29 13.68
CA THR A 28 -3.61 13.05 12.54
C THR A 28 -3.97 11.58 12.43
N LEU A 29 -2.98 10.71 12.63
CA LEU A 29 -3.20 9.27 12.56
C LEU A 29 -4.20 8.81 13.60
N THR A 30 -4.05 9.29 14.83
CA THR A 30 -4.95 8.93 15.93
C THR A 30 -6.36 9.43 15.68
N LYS A 31 -6.48 10.61 15.05
CA LYS A 31 -7.78 11.22 14.76
C LYS A 31 -8.51 10.47 13.65
N ASP A 32 -7.80 10.04 12.61
CA ASP A 32 -8.40 9.46 11.42
C ASP A 32 -8.57 7.94 11.50
N HIS A 33 -7.87 7.29 12.43
CA HIS A 33 -7.91 5.84 12.58
C HIS A 33 -8.22 5.49 14.03
N ASP A 34 -9.02 4.45 14.22
CA ASP A 34 -9.33 3.94 15.55
C ASP A 34 -8.26 2.92 15.95
N LEU A 35 -7.20 3.41 16.56
CA LEU A 35 -6.08 2.56 16.99
C LEU A 35 -6.20 2.15 18.46
N GLY A 36 -7.17 2.68 19.18
CA GLY A 36 -7.44 2.30 20.57
C GLY A 36 -6.42 2.79 21.58
N VAL A 37 -5.53 3.70 21.20
CA VAL A 37 -4.49 4.24 22.06
C VAL A 37 -4.32 5.74 21.83
N SER A 38 -3.60 6.40 22.73
CA SER A 38 -3.35 7.83 22.64
C SER A 38 -2.35 8.17 21.54
N SER A 39 -2.32 9.45 21.14
CA SER A 39 -1.36 9.92 20.15
C SER A 39 0.08 9.78 20.64
N ALA A 40 0.32 9.87 21.93
CA ALA A 40 1.65 9.66 22.51
C ALA A 40 2.11 8.22 22.30
N THR A 41 1.21 7.26 22.49
CA THR A 41 1.52 5.85 22.25
C THR A 41 1.78 5.59 20.76
N VAL A 42 0.97 6.20 19.90
CA VAL A 42 1.17 6.09 18.45
C VAL A 42 2.53 6.67 18.04
N ARG A 43 2.90 7.81 18.63
CA ARG A 43 4.21 8.41 18.37
C ARG A 43 5.34 7.48 18.76
N ASN A 44 5.23 6.80 19.91
CA ASN A 44 6.24 5.84 20.35
C ASN A 44 6.32 4.66 19.39
N ASP A 45 5.18 4.18 18.92
CA ASP A 45 5.17 3.09 17.93
C ASP A 45 5.79 3.53 16.61
N MET A 46 5.54 4.77 16.18
CA MET A 46 6.15 5.30 14.96
C MET A 46 7.66 5.42 15.11
N ALA A 47 8.16 5.83 16.28
CA ALA A 47 9.59 5.89 16.54
C ALA A 47 10.23 4.49 16.48
N ALA A 48 9.56 3.49 17.03
CA ALA A 48 10.03 2.11 16.95
C ALA A 48 10.07 1.60 15.52
N LEU A 49 9.05 1.93 14.73
CA LEU A 49 9.00 1.55 13.32
C LEU A 49 10.10 2.24 12.52
N GLU A 50 10.44 3.47 12.88
CA GLU A 50 11.55 4.19 12.27
C GLU A 50 12.88 3.50 12.60
N ASP A 51 13.08 3.12 13.85
CA ASP A 51 14.29 2.39 14.26
C ASP A 51 14.43 1.06 13.53
N GLU A 52 13.33 0.41 13.22
CA GLU A 52 13.33 -0.85 12.51
C GLU A 52 13.41 -0.68 10.99
N GLY A 53 13.41 0.56 10.50
CA GLY A 53 13.58 0.86 9.09
C GLY A 53 12.32 0.86 8.25
N TYR A 54 11.14 0.80 8.88
CA TYR A 54 9.87 0.84 8.15
C TYR A 54 9.39 2.24 7.84
N LEU A 55 9.77 3.21 8.66
CA LEU A 55 9.42 4.62 8.48
C LEU A 55 10.67 5.48 8.51
N ILE A 56 10.57 6.67 7.96
CA ILE A 56 11.64 7.65 8.02
C ILE A 56 11.05 9.04 8.20
N GLN A 57 11.74 9.88 8.96
CA GLN A 57 11.36 11.28 9.13
C GLN A 57 12.05 12.11 8.06
N PRO A 58 11.29 12.74 7.14
CA PRO A 58 11.90 13.58 6.12
C PRO A 58 12.30 14.95 6.69
N HIS A 59 13.55 15.29 6.58
CA HIS A 59 14.10 16.60 6.94
C HIS A 59 13.64 17.07 8.32
N THR A 60 13.05 18.25 8.41
CA THR A 60 12.59 18.86 9.64
C THR A 60 11.12 18.59 9.97
N SER A 61 10.45 17.80 9.15
CA SER A 61 9.05 17.50 9.38
C SER A 61 8.87 16.66 10.63
N ALA A 62 7.80 16.93 11.38
CA ALA A 62 7.45 16.11 12.53
C ALA A 62 6.80 14.79 12.12
N GLY A 63 6.33 14.69 10.87
CA GLY A 63 5.68 13.49 10.38
C GLY A 63 6.65 12.44 9.88
N ARG A 64 6.09 11.30 9.48
CA ARG A 64 6.86 10.16 8.96
C ARG A 64 6.33 9.74 7.61
N ILE A 65 7.22 9.21 6.78
CA ILE A 65 6.82 8.60 5.51
C ILE A 65 7.31 7.15 5.50
N PRO A 66 6.65 6.27 4.74
CA PRO A 66 7.10 4.88 4.62
C PRO A 66 8.40 4.78 3.84
N THR A 67 9.26 3.87 4.25
CA THR A 67 10.42 3.47 3.46
C THR A 67 10.01 2.39 2.46
N GLU A 68 10.93 2.01 1.56
CA GLU A 68 10.70 0.88 0.67
C GLU A 68 10.36 -0.38 1.45
N LYS A 69 11.05 -0.61 2.56
CA LYS A 69 10.76 -1.75 3.45
C LYS A 69 9.37 -1.68 4.02
N GLY A 70 8.91 -0.48 4.40
CA GLY A 70 7.56 -0.26 4.92
C GLY A 70 6.49 -0.58 3.89
N TYR A 71 6.66 -0.09 2.67
CA TYR A 71 5.74 -0.40 1.57
C TYR A 71 5.69 -1.89 1.27
N ARG A 72 6.84 -2.54 1.21
CA ARG A 72 6.93 -3.97 0.91
C ARG A 72 6.19 -4.79 1.95
N TYR A 73 6.36 -4.46 3.21
CA TYR A 73 5.64 -5.12 4.29
C TYR A 73 4.13 -4.96 4.12
N PHE A 74 3.68 -3.74 3.80
CA PHE A 74 2.27 -3.45 3.60
C PHE A 74 1.69 -4.26 2.44
N VAL A 75 2.38 -4.28 1.30
CA VAL A 75 1.93 -5.00 0.11
C VAL A 75 1.86 -6.50 0.38
N ASP A 76 2.87 -7.06 1.05
CA ASP A 76 2.90 -8.48 1.37
C ASP A 76 1.74 -8.87 2.28
N ARG A 77 1.39 -8.00 3.24
CA ARG A 77 0.26 -8.24 4.13
C ARG A 77 -1.08 -8.17 3.41
N LEU A 78 -1.22 -7.27 2.45
CA LEU A 78 -2.45 -7.21 1.65
C LEU A 78 -2.68 -8.52 0.91
N ALA A 79 -1.63 -9.10 0.37
CA ALA A 79 -1.73 -10.35 -0.36
C ALA A 79 -2.19 -11.51 0.53
N THR A 80 -1.92 -11.45 1.84
CA THR A 80 -2.29 -12.50 2.77
C THR A 80 -3.63 -12.29 3.44
N VAL A 81 -4.12 -11.05 3.49
CA VAL A 81 -5.35 -10.71 4.23
C VAL A 81 -6.61 -11.15 3.49
N VAL A 82 -6.58 -11.15 2.16
CA VAL A 82 -7.77 -11.53 1.37
C VAL A 82 -7.38 -12.62 0.39
N PRO A 83 -7.36 -13.89 0.83
CA PRO A 83 -7.06 -14.98 -0.10
C PRO A 83 -8.19 -15.09 -1.12
N MET A 84 -7.82 -15.24 -2.38
CA MET A 84 -8.79 -15.43 -3.44
C MET A 84 -9.31 -16.86 -3.41
N SER A 85 -10.61 -17.00 -3.70
CA SER A 85 -11.19 -18.33 -3.91
C SER A 85 -10.67 -18.94 -5.20
N GLU A 86 -10.81 -20.26 -5.33
CA GLU A 86 -10.42 -20.95 -6.56
C GLU A 86 -11.18 -20.41 -7.77
N ALA A 87 -12.47 -20.11 -7.59
CA ALA A 87 -13.30 -19.57 -8.67
C ALA A 87 -12.80 -18.19 -9.11
N GLN A 88 -12.44 -17.34 -8.15
CA GLN A 88 -11.89 -16.02 -8.44
C GLN A 88 -10.56 -16.13 -9.18
N ARG A 89 -9.70 -17.03 -8.71
CA ARG A 89 -8.39 -17.24 -9.34
C ARG A 89 -8.55 -17.72 -10.79
N ARG A 90 -9.45 -18.68 -11.02
CA ARG A 90 -9.70 -19.17 -12.37
C ARG A 90 -10.28 -18.09 -13.27
N GLY A 91 -11.19 -17.27 -12.72
CA GLY A 91 -11.77 -16.17 -13.46
C GLY A 91 -10.73 -15.15 -13.90
N ILE A 92 -9.83 -14.77 -12.99
CA ILE A 92 -8.75 -13.83 -13.30
C ILE A 92 -7.80 -14.43 -14.33
N ASN A 93 -7.39 -15.67 -14.14
CA ASN A 93 -6.49 -16.35 -15.08
C ASN A 93 -7.11 -16.45 -16.47
N SER A 94 -8.38 -16.81 -16.54
CA SER A 94 -9.11 -16.92 -17.80
C SER A 94 -9.20 -15.57 -18.50
N PHE A 95 -9.49 -14.51 -17.74
CA PHE A 95 -9.59 -13.16 -18.26
C PHE A 95 -8.26 -12.67 -18.83
N LEU A 96 -7.16 -12.92 -18.10
CA LEU A 96 -5.84 -12.44 -18.51
C LEU A 96 -5.22 -13.30 -19.60
N SER A 97 -5.57 -14.59 -19.67
CA SER A 97 -4.99 -15.50 -20.66
C SER A 97 -5.42 -15.18 -22.09
N GLY A 98 -6.49 -14.37 -22.27
CA GLY A 98 -6.89 -13.91 -23.59
C GLY A 98 -6.07 -12.75 -24.11
N SER A 99 -5.06 -12.31 -23.36
CA SER A 99 -4.26 -11.16 -23.75
C SER A 99 -3.28 -11.50 -24.87
N VAL A 100 -3.14 -10.57 -25.80
CA VAL A 100 -2.30 -10.75 -26.99
C VAL A 100 -0.88 -10.24 -26.78
N ASN A 101 -0.73 -9.19 -25.95
CA ASN A 101 0.56 -8.58 -25.67
C ASN A 101 0.54 -7.93 -24.30
N LEU A 102 1.67 -7.38 -23.89
CA LEU A 102 1.81 -6.76 -22.58
C LEU A 102 0.84 -5.60 -22.37
N GLN A 103 0.68 -4.76 -23.38
CA GLN A 103 -0.22 -3.60 -23.27
C GLN A 103 -1.67 -4.04 -23.09
N ASP A 104 -2.09 -5.06 -23.84
CA ASP A 104 -3.44 -5.61 -23.69
C ASP A 104 -3.63 -6.21 -22.28
N THR A 105 -2.62 -6.91 -21.77
CA THR A 105 -2.65 -7.46 -20.42
C THR A 105 -2.82 -6.36 -19.38
N LEU A 106 -2.08 -5.27 -19.52
CA LEU A 106 -2.15 -4.15 -18.58
C LEU A 106 -3.51 -3.47 -18.62
N GLN A 107 -4.08 -3.28 -19.80
CA GLN A 107 -5.41 -2.70 -19.94
C GLN A 107 -6.47 -3.58 -19.32
N ARG A 108 -6.38 -4.89 -19.53
CA ARG A 108 -7.33 -5.83 -18.93
C ARG A 108 -7.20 -5.86 -17.41
N ALA A 109 -5.97 -5.82 -16.92
CA ALA A 109 -5.72 -5.79 -15.47
C ALA A 109 -6.31 -4.54 -14.84
N ALA A 110 -6.12 -3.37 -15.46
CA ALA A 110 -6.68 -2.11 -14.95
C ALA A 110 -8.21 -2.16 -14.92
N ARG A 111 -8.83 -2.68 -15.99
CA ARG A 111 -10.28 -2.82 -16.05
C ARG A 111 -10.81 -3.75 -14.98
N LEU A 112 -10.14 -4.87 -14.78
CA LEU A 112 -10.53 -5.85 -13.77
C LEU A 112 -10.44 -5.28 -12.37
N LEU A 113 -9.34 -4.58 -12.06
CA LEU A 113 -9.16 -3.95 -10.76
C LEU A 113 -10.22 -2.88 -10.51
N ALA A 114 -10.56 -2.09 -11.51
CA ALA A 114 -11.60 -1.08 -11.39
C ALA A 114 -12.96 -1.72 -11.08
N GLN A 115 -13.28 -2.84 -11.72
CA GLN A 115 -14.54 -3.53 -11.48
C GLN A 115 -14.61 -4.15 -10.09
N ILE A 116 -13.52 -4.78 -9.65
CA ILE A 116 -13.50 -5.46 -8.35
C ILE A 116 -13.57 -4.47 -7.21
N THR A 117 -12.83 -3.36 -7.32
CA THR A 117 -12.73 -2.38 -6.23
C THR A 117 -13.77 -1.29 -6.30
N GLY A 118 -14.43 -1.11 -7.44
CA GLY A 118 -15.34 0.01 -7.65
C GLY A 118 -14.62 1.34 -7.76
N GLN A 119 -13.32 1.32 -8.00
CA GLN A 119 -12.50 2.52 -8.08
C GLN A 119 -11.77 2.58 -9.40
N VAL A 120 -11.16 3.74 -9.69
CA VAL A 120 -10.33 3.90 -10.88
C VAL A 120 -8.99 3.24 -10.60
N ALA A 121 -8.56 2.37 -11.52
CA ALA A 121 -7.27 1.72 -11.45
C ALA A 121 -6.38 2.26 -12.56
N VAL A 122 -5.11 2.51 -12.24
CA VAL A 122 -4.11 2.97 -13.21
C VAL A 122 -2.95 1.99 -13.17
N VAL A 123 -2.67 1.37 -14.32
CA VAL A 123 -1.54 0.48 -14.47
C VAL A 123 -0.67 1.07 -15.55
N ALA A 124 0.58 1.36 -15.19
CA ALA A 124 1.51 2.00 -16.13
C ALA A 124 2.77 1.18 -16.23
N ALA A 125 3.35 1.17 -17.44
CA ALA A 125 4.62 0.51 -17.70
C ALA A 125 5.43 1.38 -18.66
N PRO A 126 6.77 1.28 -18.60
CA PRO A 126 7.60 2.00 -19.55
C PRO A 126 7.31 1.57 -20.97
N SER A 127 7.38 2.53 -21.89
CA SER A 127 7.19 2.22 -23.31
C SER A 127 8.45 1.57 -23.85
N LEU A 128 8.35 0.29 -24.22
CA LEU A 128 9.48 -0.44 -24.79
C LEU A 128 9.88 0.11 -26.15
N ALA A 129 8.93 0.68 -26.87
CA ALA A 129 9.22 1.26 -28.18
C ALA A 129 10.18 2.45 -28.08
N LYS A 130 10.10 3.20 -26.99
CA LYS A 130 11.02 4.33 -26.78
C LYS A 130 12.37 3.87 -26.27
N SER A 131 12.45 2.74 -25.60
CA SER A 131 13.69 2.26 -25.02
C SER A 131 14.57 1.53 -26.04
N THR A 132 14.02 1.13 -27.16
CA THR A 132 14.78 0.44 -28.20
C THR A 132 15.39 1.35 -29.24
N LEU A 133 15.11 2.63 -29.16
CA LEU A 133 15.66 3.61 -30.06
C LEU A 133 16.83 4.36 -29.43
#